data_eee9754c79d4099a926307066a25f1ab
#
_entry.id   eee9754c79d4099a926307066a25f1ab
#
_cell.length_a   1.000
_cell.length_b   1.000
_cell.length_c   1.000
_cell.angle_alpha   90.00
_cell.angle_beta   90.00
_cell.angle_gamma   90.00
#
_symmetry.space_group_name_H-M   'P 1'
#
loop_
_entity.id
_entity.type
_entity.pdbx_description
1 polymer ?
#
loop_
_entity_poly.entity_id
_entity_poly.type
_entity_poly.pdbx_seq_one_letter_code
_entity_poly.pdbx_strand_id
1 'polypeptide(L)'
;MKRFVADGVHQTSVSDIVADVGVTERTFYRHFPSKHAVLFADYDIGFEWFARALALRPHGESITASVRKAVDAFPFDFGMVREAATIRSRDLDQDIITNHIRRMRDQVADEIQRFIHDRSAPTADGAMIADIAAHSLATAVFVSLETWMSKGEQDIDELGRLTDIALSALEDGLTHTLRDAGLD
;
A
#
# COMPACT_ATOMS: atom_id res chain seq x y z
N MET A 1 4.17 17.49 7.85
CA MET A 1 5.51 17.11 7.30
C MET A 1 6.58 18.15 7.63
N LYS A 2 6.44 19.44 7.30
CA LYS A 2 7.49 20.47 7.45
C LYS A 2 8.22 20.46 8.82
N ARG A 3 7.49 20.31 9.92
CA ARG A 3 8.08 20.21 11.27
C ARG A 3 8.93 18.97 11.46
N PHE A 4 8.46 17.82 10.99
CA PHE A 4 9.21 16.57 11.09
C PHE A 4 10.52 16.62 10.28
N VAL A 5 10.52 17.36 9.15
CA VAL A 5 11.75 17.59 8.38
C VAL A 5 12.72 18.46 9.15
N ALA A 6 12.23 19.57 9.70
CA ALA A 6 13.06 20.58 10.36
C ALA A 6 13.59 20.13 11.74
N ASP A 7 12.70 19.60 12.57
CA ASP A 7 12.96 19.38 13.99
C ASP A 7 13.13 17.89 14.36
N GLY A 8 12.77 16.99 13.43
CA GLY A 8 12.66 15.54 13.68
C GLY A 8 11.37 15.17 14.41
N VAL A 9 11.00 13.87 14.33
CA VAL A 9 9.75 13.36 14.90
C VAL A 9 9.76 13.44 16.44
N HIS A 10 10.89 13.16 17.07
CA HIS A 10 11.00 13.15 18.54
C HIS A 10 10.81 14.53 19.16
N GLN A 11 11.33 15.58 18.54
CA GLN A 11 11.27 16.95 19.03
C GLN A 11 9.95 17.67 18.69
N THR A 12 9.18 17.15 17.74
CA THR A 12 7.92 17.75 17.33
C THR A 12 6.78 17.24 18.23
N SER A 13 6.05 18.15 18.88
CA SER A 13 4.85 17.82 19.66
C SER A 13 3.57 17.90 18.79
N VAL A 14 2.48 17.26 19.26
CA VAL A 14 1.16 17.41 18.60
C VAL A 14 0.69 18.87 18.70
N SER A 15 0.96 19.55 19.81
CA SER A 15 0.65 20.98 20.01
C SER A 15 1.30 21.85 18.92
N ASP A 16 2.56 21.58 18.56
CA ASP A 16 3.26 22.30 17.49
C ASP A 16 2.62 22.07 16.12
N ILE A 17 2.25 20.80 15.84
CA ILE A 17 1.62 20.42 14.56
C ILE A 17 0.28 21.14 14.39
N VAL A 18 -0.55 21.12 15.43
CA VAL A 18 -1.90 21.71 15.34
C VAL A 18 -1.88 23.23 15.31
N ALA A 19 -0.90 23.86 15.98
CA ALA A 19 -0.69 25.30 15.92
C ALA A 19 -0.37 25.76 14.50
N ASP A 20 0.45 25.02 13.77
CA ASP A 20 0.84 25.36 12.38
C ASP A 20 -0.34 25.32 11.39
N VAL A 21 -1.32 24.44 11.63
CA VAL A 21 -2.47 24.26 10.73
C VAL A 21 -3.76 24.89 11.27
N GLY A 22 -3.73 25.50 12.45
CA GLY A 22 -4.85 26.22 13.03
C GLY A 22 -6.01 25.31 13.49
N VAL A 23 -5.70 24.08 13.93
CA VAL A 23 -6.69 23.13 14.47
C VAL A 23 -6.43 22.82 15.94
N THR A 24 -7.37 22.13 16.61
CA THR A 24 -7.17 21.70 18.01
C THR A 24 -6.56 20.31 18.09
N GLU A 25 -5.90 19.98 19.23
CA GLU A 25 -5.42 18.61 19.48
C GLU A 25 -6.56 17.58 19.44
N ARG A 26 -7.77 17.94 19.89
CA ARG A 26 -8.96 17.09 19.76
C ARG A 26 -9.27 16.78 18.30
N THR A 27 -9.12 17.75 17.40
CA THR A 27 -9.32 17.55 15.96
C THR A 27 -8.22 16.65 15.40
N PHE A 28 -7.00 16.83 15.82
CA PHE A 28 -5.88 15.97 15.43
C PHE A 28 -6.11 14.51 15.82
N TYR A 29 -6.39 14.24 17.12
CA TYR A 29 -6.59 12.87 17.61
C TYR A 29 -7.85 12.17 17.08
N ARG A 30 -8.78 12.92 16.51
CA ARG A 30 -9.91 12.33 15.76
C ARG A 30 -9.46 11.68 14.46
N HIS A 31 -8.39 12.17 13.82
CA HIS A 31 -7.88 11.69 12.54
C HIS A 31 -6.63 10.82 12.69
N PHE A 32 -5.78 11.13 13.65
CA PHE A 32 -4.50 10.46 13.84
C PHE A 32 -4.36 10.01 15.30
N PRO A 33 -4.27 8.71 15.59
CA PRO A 33 -4.15 8.19 16.96
C PRO A 33 -2.83 8.60 17.63
N SER A 34 -1.83 9.01 16.86
CA SER A 34 -0.54 9.51 17.37
C SER A 34 0.13 10.43 16.35
N LYS A 35 1.18 11.16 16.77
CA LYS A 35 2.00 11.95 15.83
C LYS A 35 2.70 11.09 14.77
N HIS A 36 3.04 9.84 15.12
CA HIS A 36 3.64 8.89 14.18
C HIS A 36 2.68 8.48 13.07
N ALA A 37 1.37 8.41 13.36
CA ALA A 37 0.36 8.05 12.37
C ALA A 37 0.31 9.02 11.17
N VAL A 38 0.68 10.30 11.38
CA VAL A 38 0.78 11.29 10.28
C VAL A 38 1.80 10.87 9.23
N LEU A 39 2.86 10.16 9.65
CA LEU A 39 3.90 9.68 8.76
C LEU A 39 3.48 8.51 7.87
N PHE A 40 2.31 7.95 8.10
CA PHE A 40 1.73 6.84 7.34
C PHE A 40 0.45 7.24 6.60
N ALA A 41 0.10 8.54 6.60
CA ALA A 41 -1.09 9.05 5.92
C ALA A 41 -1.08 8.81 4.40
N ASP A 42 0.10 8.68 3.80
CA ASP A 42 0.29 8.29 2.40
C ASP A 42 -0.26 6.89 2.11
N TYR A 43 -0.07 5.94 3.02
CA TYR A 43 -0.64 4.59 2.91
C TYR A 43 -2.17 4.60 3.06
N ASP A 44 -2.70 5.36 4.03
CA ASP A 44 -4.15 5.45 4.24
C ASP A 44 -4.84 6.04 3.01
N ILE A 45 -4.27 7.13 2.43
CA ILE A 45 -4.76 7.75 1.20
C ILE A 45 -4.67 6.78 0.03
N GLY A 46 -3.54 6.05 -0.08
CA GLY A 46 -3.32 5.03 -1.11
C GLY A 46 -4.35 3.92 -1.04
N PHE A 47 -4.66 3.43 0.17
CA PHE A 47 -5.67 2.40 0.38
C PHE A 47 -7.07 2.88 -0.01
N GLU A 48 -7.49 4.07 0.44
CA GLU A 48 -8.79 4.62 0.07
C GLU A 48 -8.96 4.76 -1.44
N TRP A 49 -7.91 5.20 -2.11
CA TRP A 49 -7.91 5.32 -3.56
C TRP A 49 -8.01 3.95 -4.24
N PHE A 50 -7.16 3.00 -3.84
CA PHE A 50 -7.17 1.64 -4.35
C PHE A 50 -8.56 1.00 -4.21
N ALA A 51 -9.16 1.08 -3.03
CA ALA A 51 -10.48 0.51 -2.77
C ALA A 51 -11.57 1.10 -3.69
N ARG A 52 -11.55 2.43 -3.89
CA ARG A 52 -12.47 3.11 -4.82
C ARG A 52 -12.24 2.69 -6.27
N ALA A 53 -10.98 2.64 -6.70
CA ALA A 53 -10.63 2.27 -8.07
C ALA A 53 -11.00 0.80 -8.35
N LEU A 54 -10.78 -0.09 -7.38
CA LEU A 54 -11.14 -1.50 -7.46
C LEU A 54 -12.67 -1.69 -7.55
N ALA A 55 -13.43 -0.98 -6.73
CA ALA A 55 -14.90 -1.05 -6.75
C ALA A 55 -15.52 -0.62 -8.10
N LEU A 56 -14.83 0.22 -8.87
CA LEU A 56 -15.28 0.70 -10.18
C LEU A 56 -14.93 -0.28 -11.33
N ARG A 57 -14.25 -1.39 -11.06
CA ARG A 57 -13.86 -2.33 -12.12
C ARG A 57 -15.05 -3.12 -12.66
N PRO A 58 -15.11 -3.38 -13.99
CA PRO A 58 -16.18 -4.16 -14.60
C PRO A 58 -16.21 -5.62 -14.09
N HIS A 59 -17.41 -6.19 -13.96
CA HIS A 59 -17.57 -7.59 -13.53
C HIS A 59 -16.95 -8.63 -14.48
N GLY A 60 -16.78 -8.31 -15.76
CA GLY A 60 -16.19 -9.22 -16.75
C GLY A 60 -14.66 -9.16 -16.84
N GLU A 61 -14.02 -8.30 -16.03
CA GLU A 61 -12.56 -8.18 -15.97
C GLU A 61 -11.98 -9.24 -15.03
N SER A 62 -10.78 -9.80 -15.36
CA SER A 62 -10.11 -10.71 -14.42
C SER A 62 -9.72 -9.99 -13.12
N ILE A 63 -9.62 -10.75 -12.03
CA ILE A 63 -9.26 -10.18 -10.70
C ILE A 63 -7.88 -9.52 -10.76
N THR A 64 -6.89 -10.19 -11.36
CA THR A 64 -5.52 -9.66 -11.48
C THR A 64 -5.49 -8.38 -12.31
N ALA A 65 -6.19 -8.34 -13.45
CA ALA A 65 -6.28 -7.13 -14.27
C ALA A 65 -6.98 -5.98 -13.53
N SER A 66 -8.01 -6.28 -12.75
CA SER A 66 -8.71 -5.29 -11.92
C SER A 66 -7.80 -4.71 -10.84
N VAL A 67 -7.02 -5.55 -10.13
CA VAL A 67 -6.04 -5.12 -9.13
C VAL A 67 -4.95 -4.25 -9.79
N ARG A 68 -4.38 -4.68 -10.92
CA ARG A 68 -3.37 -3.93 -11.68
C ARG A 68 -3.87 -2.52 -12.01
N LYS A 69 -5.03 -2.42 -12.63
CA LYS A 69 -5.61 -1.12 -13.01
C LYS A 69 -6.00 -0.25 -11.82
N ALA A 70 -6.37 -0.86 -10.68
CA ALA A 70 -6.62 -0.10 -9.45
C ALA A 70 -5.34 0.50 -8.86
N VAL A 71 -4.21 -0.20 -8.96
CA VAL A 71 -2.89 0.33 -8.59
C VAL A 71 -2.46 1.45 -9.55
N ASP A 72 -2.56 1.23 -10.87
CA ASP A 72 -2.17 2.21 -11.89
C ASP A 72 -2.99 3.50 -11.85
N ALA A 73 -4.21 3.43 -11.34
CA ALA A 73 -5.10 4.58 -11.24
C ALA A 73 -4.72 5.57 -10.14
N PHE A 74 -3.76 5.24 -9.26
CA PHE A 74 -3.41 6.10 -8.13
C PHE A 74 -2.68 7.38 -8.59
N PRO A 75 -3.18 8.57 -8.24
CA PRO A 75 -2.56 9.84 -8.62
C PRO A 75 -1.44 10.19 -7.64
N PHE A 76 -0.31 9.55 -7.74
CA PHE A 76 0.82 9.74 -6.82
C PHE A 76 1.38 11.17 -6.81
N ASP A 77 1.43 11.78 -5.63
CA ASP A 77 2.41 12.83 -5.31
C ASP A 77 3.65 12.17 -4.68
N PHE A 78 4.59 11.78 -5.54
CA PHE A 78 5.82 11.08 -5.12
C PHE A 78 6.71 11.92 -4.21
N GLY A 79 6.64 13.25 -4.30
CA GLY A 79 7.40 14.13 -3.42
C GLY A 79 7.00 13.88 -1.96
N MET A 80 5.70 13.84 -1.69
CA MET A 80 5.16 13.62 -0.35
C MET A 80 5.42 12.21 0.17
N VAL A 81 5.24 11.18 -0.67
CA VAL A 81 5.52 9.77 -0.31
C VAL A 81 6.99 9.59 0.06
N ARG A 82 7.91 10.16 -0.73
CA ARG A 82 9.35 10.09 -0.47
C ARG A 82 9.74 10.82 0.80
N GLU A 83 9.23 12.03 1.02
CA GLU A 83 9.50 12.79 2.22
C GLU A 83 9.07 12.01 3.46
N ALA A 84 7.86 11.43 3.43
CA ALA A 84 7.36 10.58 4.51
C ALA A 84 8.23 9.33 4.72
N ALA A 85 8.61 8.64 3.65
CA ALA A 85 9.46 7.45 3.71
C ALA A 85 10.85 7.77 4.30
N THR A 86 11.45 8.90 3.90
CA THR A 86 12.75 9.35 4.41
C THR A 86 12.69 9.63 5.92
N ILE A 87 11.62 10.32 6.38
CA ILE A 87 11.46 10.61 7.79
C ILE A 87 11.19 9.32 8.58
N ARG A 88 10.34 8.42 8.07
CA ARG A 88 10.08 7.11 8.69
C ARG A 88 11.38 6.34 8.91
N SER A 89 12.20 6.20 7.87
CA SER A 89 13.46 5.45 7.93
C SER A 89 14.50 6.07 8.88
N ARG A 90 14.48 7.39 9.04
CA ARG A 90 15.41 8.13 9.90
C ARG A 90 14.98 8.10 11.37
N ASP A 91 13.69 8.28 11.64
CA ASP A 91 13.19 8.67 12.96
C ASP A 91 12.32 7.61 13.66
N LEU A 92 11.91 6.54 12.95
CA LEU A 92 11.07 5.48 13.54
C LEU A 92 11.82 4.16 13.66
N ASP A 93 11.48 3.39 14.69
CA ASP A 93 11.94 2.01 14.82
C ASP A 93 11.42 1.17 13.66
N GLN A 94 12.28 0.30 13.14
CA GLN A 94 11.96 -0.57 12.00
C GLN A 94 10.71 -1.44 12.27
N ASP A 95 10.50 -1.86 13.51
CA ASP A 95 9.32 -2.65 13.89
C ASP A 95 8.01 -1.86 13.73
N ILE A 96 8.02 -0.57 14.01
CA ILE A 96 6.85 0.31 13.81
C ILE A 96 6.50 0.36 12.32
N ILE A 97 7.51 0.56 11.47
CA ILE A 97 7.34 0.62 10.02
C ILE A 97 6.82 -0.72 9.49
N THR A 98 7.49 -1.81 9.84
CA THR A 98 7.15 -3.18 9.39
C THR A 98 5.74 -3.57 9.83
N ASN A 99 5.36 -3.29 11.08
CA ASN A 99 4.02 -3.61 11.58
C ASN A 99 2.93 -2.76 10.89
N HIS A 100 3.24 -1.52 10.52
CA HIS A 100 2.29 -0.70 9.77
C HIS A 100 2.09 -1.23 8.34
N ILE A 101 3.17 -1.50 7.62
CA ILE A 101 3.13 -2.05 6.26
C ILE A 101 2.36 -3.40 6.25
N ARG A 102 2.61 -4.27 7.23
CA ARG A 102 1.89 -5.55 7.35
C ARG A 102 0.38 -5.33 7.49
N ARG A 103 -0.05 -4.43 8.38
CA ARG A 103 -1.47 -4.10 8.55
C ARG A 103 -2.11 -3.54 7.28
N MET A 104 -1.39 -2.66 6.57
CA MET A 104 -1.89 -2.10 5.32
C MET A 104 -2.04 -3.16 4.24
N ARG A 105 -1.07 -4.08 4.13
CA ARG A 105 -1.16 -5.20 3.21
C ARG A 105 -2.36 -6.11 3.54
N ASP A 106 -2.59 -6.39 4.81
CA ASP A 106 -3.74 -7.19 5.25
C ASP A 106 -5.06 -6.47 4.90
N GLN A 107 -5.17 -5.15 5.09
CA GLN A 107 -6.34 -4.37 4.67
C GLN A 107 -6.58 -4.41 3.15
N VAL A 108 -5.52 -4.33 2.35
CA VAL A 108 -5.62 -4.48 0.89
C VAL A 108 -6.06 -5.90 0.52
N ALA A 109 -5.55 -6.93 1.20
CA ALA A 109 -6.00 -8.30 1.00
C ALA A 109 -7.49 -8.47 1.32
N ASP A 110 -7.96 -7.92 2.45
CA ASP A 110 -9.38 -7.95 2.83
C ASP A 110 -10.27 -7.26 1.78
N GLU A 111 -9.81 -6.16 1.18
CA GLU A 111 -10.54 -5.47 0.12
C GLU A 111 -10.61 -6.30 -1.17
N ILE A 112 -9.49 -6.89 -1.57
CA ILE A 112 -9.44 -7.79 -2.73
C ILE A 112 -10.32 -9.02 -2.48
N GLN A 113 -10.30 -9.59 -1.29
CA GLN A 113 -11.14 -10.73 -0.92
C GLN A 113 -12.63 -10.40 -1.06
N ARG A 114 -13.07 -9.24 -0.54
CA ARG A 114 -14.45 -8.75 -0.72
C ARG A 114 -14.79 -8.59 -2.19
N PHE A 115 -13.92 -7.99 -2.98
CA PHE A 115 -14.06 -7.81 -4.41
C PHE A 115 -14.22 -9.14 -5.16
N ILE A 116 -13.48 -10.20 -4.77
CA ILE A 116 -13.61 -11.55 -5.32
C ILE A 116 -14.97 -12.15 -4.95
N HIS A 117 -15.37 -12.06 -3.68
CA HIS A 117 -16.65 -12.60 -3.21
C HIS A 117 -17.86 -12.00 -3.91
N ASP A 118 -17.84 -10.69 -4.16
CA ASP A 118 -18.93 -9.99 -4.84
C ASP A 118 -19.11 -10.43 -6.31
N ARG A 119 -18.11 -11.11 -6.89
CA ARG A 119 -18.07 -11.53 -8.30
C ARG A 119 -18.13 -13.03 -8.51
N SER A 120 -18.00 -13.82 -7.45
CA SER A 120 -17.88 -15.27 -7.51
C SER A 120 -19.10 -15.96 -6.93
N ALA A 121 -19.55 -17.05 -7.57
CA ALA A 121 -20.54 -17.92 -6.97
C ALA A 121 -19.93 -18.68 -5.77
N PRO A 122 -20.67 -18.87 -4.68
CA PRO A 122 -20.21 -19.65 -3.53
C PRO A 122 -19.87 -21.09 -3.94
N THR A 123 -18.66 -21.54 -3.61
CA THR A 123 -18.22 -22.94 -3.76
C THR A 123 -17.64 -23.44 -2.44
N ALA A 124 -17.54 -24.76 -2.27
CA ALA A 124 -17.06 -25.36 -1.02
C ALA A 124 -15.68 -24.85 -0.59
N ASP A 125 -14.75 -24.71 -1.57
CA ASP A 125 -13.37 -24.26 -1.33
C ASP A 125 -13.15 -22.81 -1.74
N GLY A 126 -14.19 -22.13 -2.25
CA GLY A 126 -14.08 -20.80 -2.86
C GLY A 126 -13.58 -19.74 -1.88
N ALA A 127 -13.99 -19.80 -0.62
CA ALA A 127 -13.54 -18.87 0.40
C ALA A 127 -12.03 -18.98 0.64
N MET A 128 -11.52 -20.21 0.78
CA MET A 128 -10.08 -20.45 0.95
C MET A 128 -9.27 -20.00 -0.27
N ILE A 129 -9.77 -20.30 -1.49
CA ILE A 129 -9.12 -19.90 -2.73
C ILE A 129 -9.09 -18.37 -2.87
N ALA A 130 -10.20 -17.70 -2.54
CA ALA A 130 -10.30 -16.24 -2.54
C ALA A 130 -9.33 -15.61 -1.54
N ASP A 131 -9.17 -16.19 -0.36
CA ASP A 131 -8.26 -15.74 0.67
C ASP A 131 -6.80 -15.86 0.21
N ILE A 132 -6.41 -17.01 -0.34
CA ILE A 132 -5.07 -17.24 -0.91
C ILE A 132 -4.80 -16.24 -2.04
N ALA A 133 -5.74 -16.06 -2.96
CA ALA A 133 -5.58 -15.14 -4.09
C ALA A 133 -5.43 -13.69 -3.62
N ALA A 134 -6.28 -13.24 -2.70
CA ALA A 134 -6.26 -11.88 -2.18
C ALA A 134 -4.94 -11.56 -1.47
N HIS A 135 -4.47 -12.43 -0.58
CA HIS A 135 -3.19 -12.24 0.11
C HIS A 135 -1.99 -12.31 -0.82
N SER A 136 -2.03 -13.18 -1.84
CA SER A 136 -0.97 -13.27 -2.86
C SER A 136 -0.89 -11.99 -3.69
N LEU A 137 -2.01 -11.47 -4.16
CA LEU A 137 -2.10 -10.24 -4.94
C LEU A 137 -1.68 -9.02 -4.12
N ALA A 138 -2.16 -8.90 -2.87
CA ALA A 138 -1.75 -7.83 -1.98
C ALA A 138 -0.24 -7.87 -1.70
N THR A 139 0.33 -9.07 -1.49
CA THR A 139 1.78 -9.24 -1.29
C THR A 139 2.56 -8.83 -2.53
N ALA A 140 2.12 -9.20 -3.74
CA ALA A 140 2.75 -8.80 -5.00
C ALA A 140 2.81 -7.27 -5.13
N VAL A 141 1.71 -6.57 -4.86
CA VAL A 141 1.64 -5.10 -4.91
C VAL A 141 2.60 -4.48 -3.88
N PHE A 142 2.60 -4.95 -2.64
CA PHE A 142 3.47 -4.37 -1.60
C PHE A 142 4.96 -4.65 -1.84
N VAL A 143 5.33 -5.84 -2.29
CA VAL A 143 6.73 -6.16 -2.65
C VAL A 143 7.20 -5.29 -3.82
N SER A 144 6.35 -5.02 -4.81
CA SER A 144 6.68 -4.10 -5.91
C SER A 144 6.93 -2.69 -5.39
N LEU A 145 6.07 -2.18 -4.50
CA LEU A 145 6.20 -0.87 -3.89
C LEU A 145 7.48 -0.76 -3.03
N GLU A 146 7.75 -1.74 -2.18
CA GLU A 146 8.95 -1.78 -1.33
C GLU A 146 10.22 -1.85 -2.18
N THR A 147 10.23 -2.68 -3.25
CA THR A 147 11.34 -2.78 -4.19
C THR A 147 11.59 -1.47 -4.91
N TRP A 148 10.53 -0.81 -5.38
CA TRP A 148 10.62 0.48 -6.02
C TRP A 148 11.18 1.56 -5.08
N MET A 149 10.68 1.61 -3.84
CA MET A 149 11.17 2.56 -2.83
C MET A 149 12.65 2.34 -2.49
N SER A 150 13.13 1.10 -2.49
CA SER A 150 14.53 0.77 -2.16
C SER A 150 15.53 1.19 -3.24
N LYS A 151 15.08 1.34 -4.50
CA LYS A 151 15.96 1.69 -5.64
C LYS A 151 16.37 3.17 -5.69
N GLY A 152 15.70 4.04 -4.96
CA GLY A 152 15.99 5.47 -4.92
C GLY A 152 15.66 6.25 -6.20
N GLU A 153 15.50 5.59 -7.33
CA GLU A 153 14.99 6.15 -8.58
C GLU A 153 13.47 6.06 -8.58
N GLN A 154 12.79 7.20 -8.75
CA GLN A 154 11.36 7.27 -8.52
C GLN A 154 10.62 7.65 -9.80
N ASP A 155 10.84 6.83 -10.82
CA ASP A 155 10.03 6.83 -12.01
C ASP A 155 8.78 5.98 -11.75
N ILE A 156 7.60 6.55 -12.03
CA ILE A 156 6.32 5.86 -11.91
C ILE A 156 6.24 4.67 -12.86
N ASP A 157 6.83 4.81 -14.04
CA ASP A 157 6.86 3.75 -15.05
C ASP A 157 7.59 2.52 -14.50
N GLU A 158 8.62 2.71 -13.67
CA GLU A 158 9.33 1.62 -13.00
C GLU A 158 8.44 0.94 -11.93
N LEU A 159 7.63 1.68 -11.17
CA LEU A 159 6.66 1.05 -10.26
C LEU A 159 5.63 0.22 -11.02
N GLY A 160 5.07 0.77 -12.11
CA GLY A 160 4.16 0.04 -13.00
C GLY A 160 4.81 -1.24 -13.51
N ARG A 161 6.04 -1.16 -14.02
CA ARG A 161 6.80 -2.33 -14.51
C ARG A 161 7.04 -3.39 -13.42
N LEU A 162 7.40 -2.99 -12.21
CA LEU A 162 7.60 -3.91 -11.08
C LEU A 162 6.29 -4.58 -10.67
N THR A 163 5.20 -3.83 -10.64
CA THR A 163 3.87 -4.36 -10.35
C THR A 163 3.43 -5.36 -11.43
N ASP A 164 3.68 -5.06 -12.70
CA ASP A 164 3.39 -5.98 -13.81
C ASP A 164 4.17 -7.30 -13.67
N ILE A 165 5.46 -7.24 -13.36
CA ILE A 165 6.28 -8.44 -13.14
C ILE A 165 5.70 -9.26 -11.99
N ALA A 166 5.39 -8.63 -10.85
CA ALA A 166 4.92 -9.34 -9.66
C ALA A 166 3.54 -9.98 -9.87
N LEU A 167 2.61 -9.29 -10.54
CA LEU A 167 1.28 -9.81 -10.83
C LEU A 167 1.32 -10.90 -11.92
N SER A 168 2.14 -10.72 -12.97
CA SER A 168 2.32 -11.74 -14.01
C SER A 168 2.93 -13.02 -13.44
N ALA A 169 3.86 -12.93 -12.48
CA ALA A 169 4.41 -14.09 -11.81
C ALA A 169 3.34 -14.95 -11.10
N LEU A 170 2.28 -14.33 -10.61
CA LEU A 170 1.14 -15.06 -10.03
C LEU A 170 0.22 -15.64 -11.10
N GLU A 171 -0.03 -14.93 -12.19
CA GLU A 171 -0.86 -15.41 -13.33
C GLU A 171 -0.22 -16.60 -14.04
N ASP A 172 1.09 -16.54 -14.30
CA ASP A 172 1.84 -17.58 -15.00
C ASP A 172 2.14 -18.81 -14.11
N GLY A 173 1.93 -18.65 -12.82
CA GLY A 173 2.24 -19.65 -11.79
C GLY A 173 3.69 -19.58 -11.31
N LEU A 174 3.87 -19.68 -9.99
CA LEU A 174 5.17 -19.50 -9.35
C LEU A 174 6.23 -20.49 -9.84
N THR A 175 5.87 -21.73 -10.09
CA THR A 175 6.82 -22.77 -10.59
C THR A 175 7.45 -22.36 -11.92
N HIS A 176 6.66 -21.87 -12.86
CA HIS A 176 7.16 -21.39 -14.14
C HIS A 176 8.08 -20.18 -13.96
N THR A 177 7.62 -19.22 -13.19
CA THR A 177 8.38 -17.99 -12.92
C THR A 177 9.71 -18.26 -12.23
N LEU A 178 9.76 -19.17 -11.26
CA LEU A 178 10.99 -19.51 -10.53
C LEU A 178 12.01 -20.17 -11.48
N ARG A 179 11.54 -21.06 -12.37
CA ARG A 179 12.39 -21.72 -13.38
C ARG A 179 12.99 -20.70 -14.35
N ASP A 180 12.18 -19.77 -14.86
CA ASP A 180 12.64 -18.74 -15.79
C ASP A 180 13.62 -17.76 -15.14
N ALA A 181 13.48 -17.54 -13.85
CA ALA A 181 14.41 -16.74 -13.05
C ALA A 181 15.69 -17.49 -12.62
N GLY A 182 15.80 -18.79 -12.92
CA GLY A 182 16.93 -19.63 -12.50
C GLY A 182 16.97 -19.91 -11.01
N LEU A 183 15.81 -19.91 -10.36
CA LEU A 183 15.65 -20.11 -8.90
C LEU A 183 15.05 -21.49 -8.54
N ASP A 184 14.78 -22.36 -9.56
CA ASP A 184 14.21 -23.71 -9.39
C ASP A 184 15.09 -24.77 -10.11
#